data_a1af13217c9783ac61b9b22137114d99
#
_entry.id   a1af13217c9783ac61b9b22137114d99
#
_cell.length_a   1.000
_cell.length_b   1.000
_cell.length_c   1.000
_cell.angle_alpha   90.00
_cell.angle_beta   90.00
_cell.angle_gamma   90.00
#
_symmetry.space_group_name_H-M   'P 1'
#
loop_
_entity.id
_entity.type
_entity.pdbx_description
1 polymer ?
#
loop_
_entity_poly.entity_id
_entity_poly.type
_entity_poly.pdbx_seq_one_letter_code
_entity_poly.pdbx_strand_id
1 'polypeptide(L)'
;MKKIFATLLMAFSSLAFAGSTIHGAGATFPYPLYAKWATAYEAETGVKLNYQSIGSGGGIKQIKAKTVDFGASDAPLKQEELDEYGLVQFPVIAGTVVTPVNLPGVDVSKMSLTIDIISDIYLGKITKWNDPAIQALNPSLELPNKSIVPVRRADGSGTTYLFSKNLSKEFQEKVGVGKTLAWPVGVGGKGNEGVAAYVKQLPYSIGYVENAYAKSNGLPTPAIDKVMKGESFIIMYKQSANPEAAKDVKAFYLWGMTKGKKFAEELFYYPLDADAIKASQKIMDEIK
;
A
#
# COMPACT_ATOMS: atom_id res chain seq x y z
N MET A 1 -56.94 -48.31 -21.79
CA MET A 1 -56.80 -46.90 -21.40
C MET A 1 -55.40 -46.75 -20.80
N LYS A 2 -54.37 -46.29 -21.60
CA LYS A 2 -53.00 -46.09 -21.15
C LYS A 2 -52.85 -44.57 -20.92
N LYS A 3 -52.63 -44.18 -19.65
CA LYS A 3 -52.33 -42.81 -19.24
C LYS A 3 -50.84 -42.56 -19.46
N ILE A 4 -50.49 -41.65 -20.40
CA ILE A 4 -49.14 -41.16 -20.63
C ILE A 4 -48.92 -40.00 -19.65
N PHE A 5 -48.01 -40.18 -18.69
CA PHE A 5 -47.51 -39.10 -17.84
C PHE A 5 -46.37 -38.40 -18.60
N ALA A 6 -46.59 -37.18 -19.05
CA ALA A 6 -45.54 -36.33 -19.59
C ALA A 6 -44.85 -35.61 -18.44
N THR A 7 -43.61 -36.02 -18.11
CA THR A 7 -42.75 -35.35 -17.16
C THR A 7 -42.08 -34.15 -17.84
N LEU A 8 -42.50 -32.96 -17.46
CA LEU A 8 -41.91 -31.70 -17.93
C LEU A 8 -40.59 -31.47 -17.18
N LEU A 9 -39.47 -31.73 -17.84
CA LEU A 9 -38.12 -31.44 -17.33
C LEU A 9 -37.86 -29.94 -17.50
N MET A 10 -37.99 -29.13 -16.43
CA MET A 10 -37.53 -27.74 -16.41
C MET A 10 -36.02 -27.75 -16.36
N ALA A 11 -35.37 -27.51 -17.48
CA ALA A 11 -33.95 -27.20 -17.54
C ALA A 11 -33.72 -25.79 -16.94
N PHE A 12 -33.25 -25.73 -15.70
CA PHE A 12 -32.68 -24.53 -15.15
C PHE A 12 -31.35 -24.27 -15.88
N SER A 13 -31.38 -23.43 -16.90
CA SER A 13 -30.18 -22.85 -17.48
C SER A 13 -29.57 -21.93 -16.44
N SER A 14 -28.60 -22.42 -15.68
CA SER A 14 -27.70 -21.55 -14.94
C SER A 14 -26.94 -20.70 -15.97
N LEU A 15 -27.36 -19.46 -16.17
CA LEU A 15 -26.54 -18.45 -16.81
C LEU A 15 -25.27 -18.30 -15.95
N ALA A 16 -24.22 -18.98 -16.35
CA ALA A 16 -22.89 -18.67 -15.87
C ALA A 16 -22.58 -17.25 -16.34
N PHE A 17 -22.76 -16.27 -15.48
CA PHE A 17 -22.17 -14.95 -15.69
C PHE A 17 -20.65 -15.18 -15.76
N ALA A 18 -20.10 -15.16 -16.97
CA ALA A 18 -18.66 -15.02 -17.14
C ALA A 18 -18.31 -13.64 -16.56
N GLY A 19 -17.85 -13.62 -15.32
CA GLY A 19 -17.49 -12.38 -14.64
C GLY A 19 -16.40 -11.65 -15.43
N SER A 20 -16.51 -10.34 -15.55
CA SER A 20 -15.49 -9.49 -16.14
C SER A 20 -14.21 -9.55 -15.31
N THR A 21 -13.07 -9.24 -15.94
CA THR A 21 -11.79 -9.07 -15.23
C THR A 21 -11.34 -7.63 -15.38
N ILE A 22 -11.11 -6.96 -14.25
CA ILE A 22 -10.51 -5.62 -14.20
C ILE A 22 -9.01 -5.74 -13.95
N HIS A 23 -8.22 -4.94 -14.67
CA HIS A 23 -6.75 -4.96 -14.63
C HIS A 23 -6.21 -3.69 -13.99
N GLY A 24 -5.42 -3.85 -12.94
CA GLY A 24 -4.79 -2.74 -12.25
C GLY A 24 -3.32 -3.00 -11.95
N ALA A 25 -2.59 -1.91 -11.71
CA ALA A 25 -1.20 -2.01 -11.30
C ALA A 25 -0.81 -0.83 -10.40
N GLY A 26 0.15 -1.04 -9.52
CA GLY A 26 0.73 0.07 -8.77
C GLY A 26 1.15 -0.23 -7.35
N ALA A 27 0.74 0.65 -6.45
CA ALA A 27 1.15 0.68 -5.06
C ALA A 27 1.10 -0.70 -4.38
N THR A 28 2.18 -1.06 -3.70
CA THR A 28 2.22 -2.27 -2.87
C THR A 28 1.63 -2.03 -1.48
N PHE A 29 1.53 -0.78 -1.06
CA PHE A 29 0.98 -0.36 0.23
C PHE A 29 -0.42 -0.95 0.50
N PRO A 30 -1.44 -0.81 -0.39
CA PRO A 30 -2.78 -1.34 -0.16
C PRO A 30 -2.97 -2.80 -0.61
N TYR A 31 -1.94 -3.44 -1.19
CA TYR A 31 -2.10 -4.75 -1.84
C TYR A 31 -2.68 -5.86 -0.93
N PRO A 32 -2.28 -6.01 0.36
CA PRO A 32 -2.88 -6.99 1.24
C PRO A 32 -4.40 -6.84 1.35
N LEU A 33 -4.88 -5.58 1.40
CA LEU A 33 -6.31 -5.28 1.45
C LEU A 33 -6.98 -5.53 0.10
N TYR A 34 -6.36 -5.12 -1.02
CA TYR A 34 -6.91 -5.36 -2.36
C TYR A 34 -7.08 -6.85 -2.65
N ALA A 35 -6.16 -7.69 -2.20
CA ALA A 35 -6.27 -9.14 -2.31
C ALA A 35 -7.47 -9.71 -1.53
N LYS A 36 -7.73 -9.20 -0.32
CA LYS A 36 -8.90 -9.56 0.47
C LYS A 36 -10.19 -9.09 -0.18
N TRP A 37 -10.23 -7.83 -0.64
CA TRP A 37 -11.37 -7.29 -1.36
C TRP A 37 -11.65 -8.06 -2.64
N ALA A 38 -10.62 -8.40 -3.42
CA ALA A 38 -10.75 -9.16 -4.67
C ALA A 38 -11.45 -10.50 -4.44
N THR A 39 -10.99 -11.29 -3.45
CA THR A 39 -11.59 -12.59 -3.13
C THR A 39 -13.06 -12.46 -2.71
N ALA A 40 -13.37 -11.49 -1.84
CA ALA A 40 -14.73 -11.30 -1.34
C ALA A 40 -15.67 -10.74 -2.40
N TYR A 41 -15.19 -9.82 -3.24
CA TYR A 41 -15.97 -9.20 -4.30
C TYR A 41 -16.24 -10.17 -5.44
N GLU A 42 -15.25 -10.98 -5.84
CA GLU A 42 -15.45 -12.05 -6.85
C GLU A 42 -16.50 -13.06 -6.40
N ALA A 43 -16.49 -13.45 -5.12
CA ALA A 43 -17.49 -14.36 -4.56
C ALA A 43 -18.92 -13.76 -4.59
N GLU A 44 -19.06 -12.43 -4.45
CA GLU A 44 -20.36 -11.73 -4.45
C GLU A 44 -20.85 -11.40 -5.88
N THR A 45 -19.94 -11.06 -6.81
CA THR A 45 -20.31 -10.45 -8.09
C THR A 45 -19.84 -11.22 -9.33
N GLY A 46 -18.87 -12.14 -9.16
CA GLY A 46 -18.19 -12.79 -10.26
C GLY A 46 -17.10 -11.95 -10.94
N VAL A 47 -16.95 -10.67 -10.59
CA VAL A 47 -15.91 -9.78 -11.17
C VAL A 47 -14.55 -10.10 -10.53
N LYS A 48 -13.54 -10.33 -11.38
CA LYS A 48 -12.17 -10.65 -10.97
C LYS A 48 -11.28 -9.41 -10.98
N LEU A 49 -10.41 -9.31 -10.00
CA LEU A 49 -9.32 -8.33 -9.98
C LEU A 49 -8.00 -8.99 -10.34
N ASN A 50 -7.36 -8.53 -11.41
CA ASN A 50 -5.96 -8.81 -11.74
C ASN A 50 -5.12 -7.57 -11.38
N TYR A 51 -4.48 -7.58 -10.22
CA TYR A 51 -3.69 -6.45 -9.73
C TYR A 51 -2.21 -6.80 -9.66
N GLN A 52 -1.38 -5.98 -10.32
CA GLN A 52 0.07 -6.10 -10.29
C GLN A 52 0.66 -5.17 -9.22
N SER A 53 1.11 -5.74 -8.11
CA SER A 53 1.79 -5.04 -7.00
C SER A 53 3.24 -4.72 -7.40
N ILE A 54 3.46 -3.59 -8.10
CA ILE A 54 4.75 -3.22 -8.72
C ILE A 54 5.29 -1.85 -8.28
N GLY A 55 4.66 -1.26 -7.27
CA GLY A 55 4.98 0.07 -6.74
C GLY A 55 4.26 1.20 -7.49
N SER A 56 4.05 2.32 -6.79
CA SER A 56 3.31 3.49 -7.30
C SER A 56 3.87 4.02 -8.62
N GLY A 57 5.21 4.07 -8.75
CA GLY A 57 5.85 4.48 -10.00
C GLY A 57 5.53 3.58 -11.19
N GLY A 58 5.44 2.26 -10.96
CA GLY A 58 5.04 1.28 -11.97
C GLY A 58 3.58 1.46 -12.38
N GLY A 59 2.67 1.64 -11.42
CA GLY A 59 1.25 1.87 -11.66
C GLY A 59 1.00 3.14 -12.47
N ILE A 60 1.64 4.25 -12.10
CA ILE A 60 1.53 5.52 -12.83
C ILE A 60 2.01 5.36 -14.28
N LYS A 61 3.13 4.64 -14.50
CA LYS A 61 3.62 4.38 -15.86
C LYS A 61 2.63 3.56 -16.68
N GLN A 62 2.04 2.50 -16.10
CA GLN A 62 1.12 1.62 -16.80
C GLN A 62 -0.20 2.32 -17.13
N ILE A 63 -0.78 3.11 -16.21
CA ILE A 63 -2.02 3.84 -16.52
C ILE A 63 -1.78 4.89 -17.61
N LYS A 64 -0.66 5.64 -17.57
CA LYS A 64 -0.30 6.59 -18.63
C LYS A 64 -0.08 5.92 -19.99
N ALA A 65 0.45 4.69 -19.99
CA ALA A 65 0.63 3.87 -21.19
C ALA A 65 -0.66 3.15 -21.65
N LYS A 66 -1.78 3.30 -20.93
CA LYS A 66 -3.08 2.68 -21.23
C LYS A 66 -3.01 1.13 -21.27
N THR A 67 -2.14 0.52 -20.46
CA THR A 67 -1.96 -0.94 -20.40
C THR A 67 -2.76 -1.60 -19.28
N VAL A 68 -3.44 -0.80 -18.46
CA VAL A 68 -4.32 -1.22 -17.37
C VAL A 68 -5.56 -0.34 -17.30
N ASP A 69 -6.65 -0.83 -16.67
CA ASP A 69 -7.89 -0.08 -16.48
C ASP A 69 -7.74 0.98 -15.39
N PHE A 70 -6.86 0.75 -14.40
CA PHE A 70 -6.53 1.71 -13.36
C PHE A 70 -5.09 1.58 -12.87
N GLY A 71 -4.53 2.69 -12.38
CA GLY A 71 -3.29 2.72 -11.62
C GLY A 71 -3.56 2.92 -10.13
N ALA A 72 -2.61 2.56 -9.26
CA ALA A 72 -2.68 2.87 -7.84
C ALA A 72 -1.38 3.50 -7.33
N SER A 73 -1.50 4.54 -6.48
CA SER A 73 -0.35 5.27 -5.94
C SER A 73 -0.64 5.83 -4.55
N ASP A 74 0.34 5.72 -3.63
CA ASP A 74 0.28 6.37 -2.31
C ASP A 74 0.93 7.77 -2.33
N ALA A 75 1.45 8.19 -3.48
CA ALA A 75 1.90 9.55 -3.76
C ALA A 75 0.93 10.15 -4.79
N PRO A 76 0.08 11.12 -4.41
CA PRO A 76 -0.86 11.70 -5.36
C PRO A 76 -0.13 12.38 -6.50
N LEU A 77 -0.70 12.31 -7.70
CA LEU A 77 -0.25 13.09 -8.86
C LEU A 77 -0.64 14.56 -8.65
N LYS A 78 0.15 15.46 -9.21
CA LYS A 78 -0.21 16.86 -9.27
C LYS A 78 -1.35 17.10 -10.26
N GLN A 79 -2.11 18.17 -10.05
CA GLN A 79 -3.25 18.49 -10.93
C GLN A 79 -2.83 18.69 -12.38
N GLU A 80 -1.68 19.35 -12.60
CA GLU A 80 -1.14 19.57 -13.95
C GLU A 80 -0.86 18.24 -14.66
N GLU A 81 -0.37 17.24 -13.93
CA GLU A 81 -0.09 15.90 -14.47
C GLU A 81 -1.38 15.12 -14.76
N LEU A 82 -2.40 15.27 -13.90
CA LEU A 82 -3.72 14.69 -14.15
C LEU A 82 -4.38 15.28 -15.40
N ASP A 83 -4.31 16.59 -15.56
CA ASP A 83 -4.91 17.31 -16.70
C ASP A 83 -4.18 16.98 -18.01
N GLU A 84 -2.85 16.90 -17.99
CA GLU A 84 -2.03 16.54 -19.16
C GLU A 84 -2.41 15.19 -19.75
N TYR A 85 -2.71 14.20 -18.91
CA TYR A 85 -3.05 12.84 -19.35
C TYR A 85 -4.55 12.54 -19.38
N GLY A 86 -5.40 13.50 -19.00
CA GLY A 86 -6.86 13.29 -18.90
C GLY A 86 -7.24 12.30 -17.82
N LEU A 87 -6.51 12.31 -16.70
CA LEU A 87 -6.68 11.42 -15.56
C LEU A 87 -7.47 12.09 -14.43
N VAL A 88 -8.06 11.27 -13.59
CA VAL A 88 -8.55 11.62 -12.26
C VAL A 88 -7.93 10.71 -11.22
N GLN A 89 -7.91 11.14 -9.97
CA GLN A 89 -7.51 10.31 -8.84
C GLN A 89 -8.44 10.52 -7.66
N PHE A 90 -8.68 9.46 -6.91
CA PHE A 90 -9.49 9.50 -5.69
C PHE A 90 -8.91 8.56 -4.63
N PRO A 91 -8.94 8.94 -3.32
CA PRO A 91 -8.49 8.07 -2.25
C PRO A 91 -9.46 6.91 -2.04
N VAL A 92 -8.95 5.76 -1.62
CA VAL A 92 -9.78 4.57 -1.34
C VAL A 92 -9.52 3.97 0.04
N ILE A 93 -8.35 4.21 0.61
CA ILE A 93 -7.96 3.69 1.93
C ILE A 93 -6.81 4.52 2.49
N ALA A 94 -6.70 4.60 3.81
CA ALA A 94 -5.53 5.10 4.49
C ALA A 94 -4.84 3.98 5.29
N GLY A 95 -3.55 4.13 5.54
CA GLY A 95 -2.74 3.21 6.33
C GLY A 95 -1.59 3.93 7.01
N THR A 96 -0.70 3.18 7.65
CA THR A 96 0.47 3.72 8.37
C THR A 96 1.76 3.10 7.84
N VAL A 97 2.77 3.93 7.66
CA VAL A 97 4.15 3.45 7.51
C VAL A 97 4.72 3.21 8.91
N VAL A 98 5.25 2.03 9.12
CA VAL A 98 5.96 1.64 10.35
C VAL A 98 7.41 1.26 10.02
N THR A 99 8.28 1.26 11.03
CA THR A 99 9.69 0.92 10.87
C THR A 99 10.00 -0.39 11.58
N PRO A 100 9.80 -1.55 10.93
CA PRO A 100 10.16 -2.83 11.53
C PRO A 100 11.68 -2.95 11.71
N VAL A 101 12.06 -3.61 12.80
CA VAL A 101 13.46 -3.81 13.22
C VAL A 101 13.70 -5.29 13.46
N ASN A 102 14.84 -5.80 13.00
CA ASN A 102 15.33 -7.13 13.33
C ASN A 102 16.54 -7.00 14.26
N LEU A 103 16.32 -7.07 15.55
CA LEU A 103 17.34 -6.86 16.57
C LEU A 103 17.40 -8.07 17.53
N PRO A 104 18.17 -9.12 17.17
CA PRO A 104 18.24 -10.35 17.96
C PRO A 104 18.67 -10.08 19.39
N GLY A 105 17.95 -10.68 20.36
CA GLY A 105 18.23 -10.55 21.79
C GLY A 105 17.65 -9.31 22.47
N VAL A 106 16.99 -8.40 21.72
CA VAL A 106 16.37 -7.19 22.27
C VAL A 106 14.85 -7.26 22.10
N ASP A 107 14.11 -6.94 23.15
CA ASP A 107 12.66 -6.78 23.11
C ASP A 107 12.28 -5.44 22.46
N VAL A 108 12.15 -5.46 21.13
CA VAL A 108 11.82 -4.29 20.32
C VAL A 108 10.47 -3.68 20.70
N SER A 109 9.56 -4.44 21.32
CA SER A 109 8.26 -3.91 21.76
C SER A 109 8.37 -2.84 22.85
N LYS A 110 9.51 -2.82 23.57
CA LYS A 110 9.85 -1.82 24.59
C LYS A 110 10.73 -0.70 24.05
N MET A 111 11.11 -0.78 22.77
CA MET A 111 12.02 0.17 22.15
C MET A 111 11.27 1.41 21.64
N SER A 112 11.90 2.56 21.78
CA SER A 112 11.43 3.83 21.21
C SER A 112 12.47 4.41 20.26
N LEU A 113 12.02 4.99 19.16
CA LEU A 113 12.83 5.80 18.24
C LEU A 113 12.11 7.12 17.97
N THR A 114 12.86 8.15 17.60
CA THR A 114 12.31 9.40 17.11
C THR A 114 12.48 9.50 15.58
N ILE A 115 11.70 10.36 14.96
CA ILE A 115 11.86 10.70 13.53
C ILE A 115 13.29 11.20 13.24
N ASP A 116 13.89 11.95 14.14
CA ASP A 116 15.26 12.48 13.97
C ASP A 116 16.29 11.34 13.98
N ILE A 117 16.19 10.40 14.93
CA ILE A 117 17.07 9.20 14.96
C ILE A 117 16.89 8.36 13.70
N ILE A 118 15.66 8.10 13.28
CA ILE A 118 15.39 7.36 12.04
C ILE A 118 15.99 8.10 10.84
N SER A 119 15.83 9.41 10.78
CA SER A 119 16.43 10.24 9.72
C SER A 119 17.96 10.14 9.71
N ASP A 120 18.60 10.22 10.87
CA ASP A 120 20.05 10.12 11.00
C ASP A 120 20.58 8.71 10.67
N ILE A 121 19.81 7.67 10.93
CA ILE A 121 20.12 6.31 10.45
C ILE A 121 20.13 6.27 8.92
N TYR A 122 19.08 6.80 8.25
CA TYR A 122 19.00 6.80 6.78
C TYR A 122 19.92 7.82 6.11
N LEU A 123 20.41 8.82 6.84
CA LEU A 123 21.50 9.70 6.43
C LEU A 123 22.89 9.08 6.60
N GLY A 124 23.00 7.95 7.30
CA GLY A 124 24.26 7.29 7.63
C GLY A 124 25.07 7.97 8.74
N LYS A 125 24.46 8.85 9.53
CA LYS A 125 25.08 9.50 10.69
C LYS A 125 25.11 8.57 11.90
N ILE A 126 23.96 7.92 12.21
CA ILE A 126 23.85 6.88 13.22
C ILE A 126 24.02 5.53 12.53
N THR A 127 25.10 4.82 12.88
CA THR A 127 25.49 3.58 12.20
C THR A 127 25.50 2.34 13.10
N LYS A 128 25.28 2.51 14.41
CA LYS A 128 25.27 1.41 15.38
C LYS A 128 24.05 1.47 16.29
N TRP A 129 23.56 0.29 16.70
CA TRP A 129 22.40 0.20 17.58
C TRP A 129 22.64 0.75 18.98
N ASN A 130 23.86 0.64 19.51
CA ASN A 130 24.24 1.21 20.81
C ASN A 130 24.72 2.67 20.73
N ASP A 131 24.33 3.40 19.67
CA ASP A 131 24.59 4.84 19.59
C ASP A 131 24.01 5.55 20.82
N PRO A 132 24.74 6.51 21.42
CA PRO A 132 24.28 7.23 22.61
C PRO A 132 22.89 7.85 22.46
N ALA A 133 22.52 8.33 21.26
CA ALA A 133 21.21 8.91 21.04
C ALA A 133 20.08 7.84 21.10
N ILE A 134 20.32 6.63 20.59
CA ILE A 134 19.36 5.52 20.70
C ILE A 134 19.33 5.01 22.15
N GLN A 135 20.49 4.83 22.78
CA GLN A 135 20.58 4.30 24.14
C GLN A 135 19.91 5.24 25.17
N ALA A 136 20.02 6.55 25.00
CA ALA A 136 19.40 7.53 25.89
C ALA A 136 17.86 7.46 25.90
N LEU A 137 17.23 7.11 24.76
CA LEU A 137 15.79 6.86 24.66
C LEU A 137 15.37 5.51 25.23
N ASN A 138 16.29 4.57 25.35
CA ASN A 138 16.06 3.18 25.71
C ASN A 138 16.93 2.73 26.89
N PRO A 139 16.90 3.41 28.06
CA PRO A 139 17.83 3.15 29.16
C PRO A 139 17.65 1.76 29.79
N SER A 140 16.49 1.14 29.61
CA SER A 140 16.21 -0.22 30.13
C SER A 140 16.60 -1.34 29.17
N LEU A 141 17.03 -1.02 27.95
CA LEU A 141 17.44 -2.00 26.95
C LEU A 141 18.96 -2.06 26.84
N GLU A 142 19.49 -3.27 26.78
CA GLU A 142 20.91 -3.49 26.45
C GLU A 142 21.06 -3.55 24.92
N LEU A 143 21.41 -2.42 24.30
CA LEU A 143 21.54 -2.32 22.86
C LEU A 143 22.90 -2.84 22.39
N PRO A 144 22.94 -3.72 21.36
CA PRO A 144 24.18 -4.35 20.93
C PRO A 144 25.10 -3.39 20.15
N ASN A 145 26.41 -3.51 20.34
CA ASN A 145 27.41 -2.82 19.52
C ASN A 145 27.49 -3.48 18.12
N LYS A 146 26.45 -3.32 17.33
CA LYS A 146 26.31 -3.88 15.97
C LYS A 146 25.94 -2.77 15.00
N SER A 147 26.45 -2.88 13.77
CA SER A 147 26.11 -1.96 12.69
C SER A 147 24.64 -2.09 12.30
N ILE A 148 23.98 -0.96 12.09
CA ILE A 148 22.62 -0.90 11.58
C ILE A 148 22.64 -1.15 10.07
N VAL A 149 21.72 -1.99 9.58
CA VAL A 149 21.51 -2.22 8.16
C VAL A 149 20.17 -1.58 7.74
N PRO A 150 20.18 -0.35 7.21
CA PRO A 150 18.95 0.26 6.69
C PRO A 150 18.46 -0.50 5.46
N VAL A 151 17.17 -0.80 5.41
CA VAL A 151 16.52 -1.41 4.26
C VAL A 151 15.56 -0.40 3.65
N ARG A 152 15.74 -0.10 2.37
CA ARG A 152 14.98 0.91 1.63
C ARG A 152 14.31 0.31 0.40
N ARG A 153 13.45 1.07 -0.25
CA ARG A 153 12.83 0.67 -1.51
C ARG A 153 13.79 0.80 -2.70
N ALA A 154 13.74 -0.17 -3.60
CA ALA A 154 14.51 -0.16 -4.86
C ALA A 154 13.66 0.25 -6.08
N ASP A 155 12.34 0.36 -5.92
CA ASP A 155 11.37 0.73 -6.95
C ASP A 155 10.78 2.12 -6.69
N GLY A 156 10.03 2.67 -7.66
CA GLY A 156 9.26 3.90 -7.48
C GLY A 156 8.09 3.68 -6.52
N SER A 157 8.23 4.14 -5.27
CA SER A 157 7.40 3.75 -4.13
C SER A 157 6.63 4.91 -3.52
N GLY A 158 5.30 4.76 -3.42
CA GLY A 158 4.47 5.67 -2.63
C GLY A 158 4.77 5.57 -1.14
N THR A 159 5.10 4.37 -0.62
CA THR A 159 5.54 4.19 0.76
C THR A 159 6.83 4.99 1.05
N THR A 160 7.78 5.04 0.09
CA THR A 160 8.95 5.91 0.20
C THR A 160 8.57 7.39 0.24
N TYR A 161 7.60 7.81 -0.58
CA TYR A 161 7.09 9.18 -0.53
C TYR A 161 6.48 9.50 0.85
N LEU A 162 5.62 8.62 1.38
CA LEU A 162 5.03 8.78 2.71
C LEU A 162 6.08 8.79 3.82
N PHE A 163 7.07 7.91 3.74
CA PHE A 163 8.17 7.85 4.69
C PHE A 163 9.00 9.14 4.65
N SER A 164 9.53 9.50 3.48
CA SER A 164 10.44 10.64 3.33
C SER A 164 9.83 11.99 3.69
N LYS A 165 8.53 12.20 3.40
CA LYS A 165 7.83 13.44 3.80
C LYS A 165 7.63 13.59 5.32
N ASN A 166 7.81 12.51 6.08
CA ASN A 166 7.68 12.49 7.53
C ASN A 166 9.02 12.54 8.25
N LEU A 167 10.14 12.32 7.57
CA LEU A 167 11.49 12.42 8.14
C LEU A 167 11.88 13.87 8.43
N SER A 168 13.00 14.05 9.12
CA SER A 168 13.49 15.36 9.55
C SER A 168 13.68 16.34 8.39
N LYS A 169 13.68 17.63 8.71
CA LYS A 169 13.92 18.70 7.72
C LYS A 169 15.29 18.52 7.06
N GLU A 170 16.31 18.14 7.82
CA GLU A 170 17.65 17.89 7.30
C GLU A 170 17.66 16.74 6.27
N PHE A 171 16.94 15.64 6.55
CA PHE A 171 16.80 14.55 5.58
C PHE A 171 16.13 15.06 4.29
N GLN A 172 15.05 15.82 4.41
CA GLN A 172 14.32 16.35 3.26
C GLN A 172 15.16 17.31 2.42
N GLU A 173 16.02 18.13 3.05
CA GLU A 173 16.92 19.04 2.37
C GLU A 173 18.07 18.31 1.65
N LYS A 174 18.61 17.24 2.25
CA LYS A 174 19.77 16.51 1.70
C LYS A 174 19.41 15.42 0.69
N VAL A 175 18.30 14.73 0.92
CA VAL A 175 17.90 13.55 0.13
C VAL A 175 16.61 13.80 -0.67
N GLY A 176 15.73 14.64 -0.14
CA GLY A 176 14.47 15.00 -0.77
C GLY A 176 13.26 14.21 -0.27
N VAL A 177 12.11 14.53 -0.87
CA VAL A 177 10.83 13.85 -0.68
C VAL A 177 10.35 13.33 -2.03
N GLY A 178 10.07 12.03 -2.14
CA GLY A 178 9.66 11.47 -3.42
C GLY A 178 9.47 9.95 -3.44
N LYS A 179 9.03 9.45 -4.58
CA LYS A 179 8.87 8.01 -4.86
C LYS A 179 10.21 7.30 -5.10
N THR A 180 11.22 8.02 -5.56
CA THR A 180 12.57 7.52 -5.86
C THR A 180 13.56 8.55 -5.33
N LEU A 181 14.49 8.10 -4.50
CA LEU A 181 15.47 8.94 -3.83
C LEU A 181 16.89 8.42 -4.05
N ALA A 182 17.86 9.32 -4.03
CA ALA A 182 19.29 8.99 -4.02
C ALA A 182 19.72 8.69 -2.57
N TRP A 183 19.42 7.48 -2.09
CA TRP A 183 19.71 7.08 -0.72
C TRP A 183 21.21 7.05 -0.43
N PRO A 184 21.70 7.72 0.64
CA PRO A 184 23.11 7.67 1.02
C PRO A 184 23.56 6.27 1.46
N VAL A 185 22.65 5.51 2.09
CA VAL A 185 22.95 4.20 2.69
C VAL A 185 21.79 3.22 2.46
N GLY A 186 22.05 1.97 2.75
CA GLY A 186 21.05 0.92 2.84
C GLY A 186 20.92 0.03 1.60
N VAL A 187 20.34 -1.14 1.83
CA VAL A 187 20.04 -2.15 0.80
C VAL A 187 18.64 -1.98 0.25
N GLY A 188 18.43 -2.29 -1.03
CA GLY A 188 17.16 -2.04 -1.72
C GLY A 188 16.27 -3.28 -1.80
N GLY A 189 15.04 -3.21 -1.25
CA GLY A 189 13.98 -4.20 -1.41
C GLY A 189 12.92 -3.74 -2.42
N LYS A 190 12.45 -4.64 -3.27
CA LYS A 190 11.37 -4.35 -4.22
C LYS A 190 10.02 -4.52 -3.53
N GLY A 191 9.18 -3.50 -3.55
CA GLY A 191 7.87 -3.51 -2.89
C GLY A 191 7.97 -3.47 -1.36
N ASN A 192 6.82 -3.39 -0.69
CA ASN A 192 6.74 -3.60 0.77
C ASN A 192 7.16 -5.03 1.12
N GLU A 193 6.83 -6.00 0.26
CA GLU A 193 7.18 -7.41 0.38
C GLU A 193 8.70 -7.62 0.48
N GLY A 194 9.45 -7.00 -0.44
CA GLY A 194 10.90 -7.13 -0.49
C GLY A 194 11.59 -6.46 0.70
N VAL A 195 11.08 -5.30 1.17
CA VAL A 195 11.61 -4.66 2.39
C VAL A 195 11.31 -5.53 3.61
N ALA A 196 10.08 -6.03 3.77
CA ALA A 196 9.72 -6.92 4.88
C ALA A 196 10.57 -8.19 4.90
N ALA A 197 10.79 -8.81 3.72
CA ALA A 197 11.63 -10.00 3.57
C ALA A 197 13.09 -9.72 3.98
N TYR A 198 13.68 -8.61 3.54
CA TYR A 198 15.05 -8.26 3.94
C TYR A 198 15.18 -7.99 5.43
N VAL A 199 14.23 -7.24 6.03
CA VAL A 199 14.26 -7.02 7.48
C VAL A 199 14.16 -8.33 8.24
N LYS A 200 13.32 -9.27 7.79
CA LYS A 200 13.19 -10.58 8.42
C LYS A 200 14.47 -11.42 8.34
N GLN A 201 15.20 -11.32 7.23
CA GLN A 201 16.39 -12.14 6.97
C GLN A 201 17.70 -11.52 7.48
N LEU A 202 17.80 -10.19 7.50
CA LEU A 202 19.03 -9.49 7.86
C LEU A 202 19.00 -9.11 9.35
N PRO A 203 19.81 -9.73 10.21
CA PRO A 203 19.93 -9.29 11.59
C PRO A 203 20.47 -7.85 11.65
N TYR A 204 20.07 -7.13 12.68
CA TYR A 204 20.43 -5.73 12.94
C TYR A 204 19.93 -4.74 11.89
N SER A 205 18.88 -5.09 11.14
CA SER A 205 18.29 -4.23 10.13
C SER A 205 17.10 -3.42 10.66
N ILE A 206 16.85 -2.30 9.98
CA ILE A 206 15.66 -1.46 10.10
C ILE A 206 15.11 -1.18 8.71
N GLY A 207 13.80 -1.30 8.52
CA GLY A 207 13.13 -0.96 7.27
C GLY A 207 11.98 0.00 7.47
N TYR A 208 11.24 0.27 6.41
CA TYR A 208 9.94 0.94 6.46
C TYR A 208 8.96 0.24 5.52
N VAL A 209 7.80 -0.07 6.03
CA VAL A 209 6.71 -0.76 5.30
C VAL A 209 5.35 -0.26 5.75
N GLU A 210 4.32 -0.58 4.98
CA GLU A 210 2.96 -0.47 5.46
C GLU A 210 2.71 -1.48 6.60
N ASN A 211 1.91 -1.10 7.60
CA ASN A 211 1.75 -1.83 8.87
C ASN A 211 1.25 -3.28 8.70
N ALA A 212 0.36 -3.56 7.73
CA ALA A 212 -0.10 -4.93 7.46
C ALA A 212 1.05 -5.88 7.11
N TYR A 213 2.09 -5.38 6.42
CA TYR A 213 3.27 -6.18 6.11
C TYR A 213 4.12 -6.49 7.33
N ALA A 214 4.29 -5.54 8.25
CA ALA A 214 4.98 -5.80 9.51
C ALA A 214 4.23 -6.85 10.34
N LYS A 215 2.92 -6.68 10.48
CA LYS A 215 2.05 -7.59 11.24
C LYS A 215 2.00 -9.00 10.64
N SER A 216 1.75 -9.13 9.34
CA SER A 216 1.65 -10.42 8.67
C SER A 216 2.97 -11.22 8.64
N ASN A 217 4.11 -10.54 8.70
CA ASN A 217 5.44 -11.16 8.75
C ASN A 217 5.97 -11.35 10.18
N GLY A 218 5.23 -10.93 11.22
CA GLY A 218 5.66 -11.01 12.62
C GLY A 218 6.88 -10.14 12.91
N LEU A 219 7.04 -9.02 12.18
CA LEU A 219 8.15 -8.11 12.36
C LEU A 219 7.85 -7.14 13.51
N PRO A 220 8.68 -7.09 14.56
CA PRO A 220 8.50 -6.15 15.63
C PRO A 220 8.79 -4.72 15.19
N THR A 221 8.01 -3.78 15.71
CA THR A 221 8.15 -2.35 15.42
C THR A 221 8.32 -1.57 16.71
N PRO A 222 9.34 -0.69 16.83
CA PRO A 222 9.49 0.20 17.98
C PRO A 222 8.37 1.25 17.98
N ALA A 223 8.12 1.85 19.15
CA ALA A 223 7.32 3.05 19.25
C ALA A 223 8.04 4.22 18.55
N ILE A 224 7.28 5.06 17.85
CA ILE A 224 7.81 6.24 17.16
C ILE A 224 7.04 7.46 17.64
N ASP A 225 7.71 8.58 17.82
CA ASP A 225 7.15 9.85 18.28
C ASP A 225 6.17 10.51 17.30
N LYS A 226 6.03 9.97 16.09
CA LYS A 226 5.11 10.46 15.04
C LYS A 226 4.45 9.33 14.26
N VAL A 227 3.13 9.42 14.07
CA VAL A 227 2.39 8.50 13.21
C VAL A 227 2.54 8.93 11.74
N MET A 228 3.13 8.06 10.92
CA MET A 228 3.32 8.28 9.48
C MET A 228 2.13 7.77 8.70
N LYS A 229 0.99 8.48 8.80
CA LYS A 229 -0.25 8.11 8.08
C LYS A 229 -0.23 8.62 6.64
N GLY A 230 -0.82 7.84 5.72
CA GLY A 230 -0.99 8.21 4.32
C GLY A 230 -2.17 7.50 3.67
N GLU A 231 -2.57 8.01 2.51
CA GLU A 231 -3.67 7.47 1.71
C GLU A 231 -3.14 6.80 0.45
N SER A 232 -3.89 5.84 -0.06
CA SER A 232 -3.68 5.25 -1.37
C SER A 232 -4.79 5.68 -2.32
N PHE A 233 -4.38 6.10 -3.51
CA PHE A 233 -5.24 6.67 -4.55
C PHE A 233 -5.35 5.72 -5.72
N ILE A 234 -6.55 5.66 -6.30
CA ILE A 234 -6.81 5.05 -7.61
C ILE A 234 -6.76 6.14 -8.67
N ILE A 235 -6.13 5.84 -9.78
CA ILE A 235 -5.92 6.73 -10.92
C ILE A 235 -6.59 6.12 -12.13
N MET A 236 -7.51 6.85 -12.77
CA MET A 236 -8.26 6.40 -13.95
C MET A 236 -8.35 7.50 -14.99
N TYR A 237 -8.60 7.11 -16.26
CA TYR A 237 -8.94 8.07 -17.30
C TYR A 237 -10.34 8.63 -17.09
N LYS A 238 -10.54 9.94 -17.29
CA LYS A 238 -11.89 10.57 -17.36
C LYS A 238 -12.71 9.98 -18.50
N GLN A 239 -12.06 9.73 -19.64
CA GLN A 239 -12.64 9.04 -20.79
C GLN A 239 -11.93 7.69 -20.92
N SER A 240 -12.59 6.64 -20.44
CA SER A 240 -12.02 5.29 -20.53
C SER A 240 -12.12 4.74 -21.94
N ALA A 241 -11.06 4.07 -22.40
CA ALA A 241 -11.12 3.29 -23.64
C ALA A 241 -11.99 2.02 -23.51
N ASN A 242 -12.24 1.58 -22.26
CA ASN A 242 -13.12 0.46 -21.92
C ASN A 242 -14.11 0.90 -20.83
N PRO A 243 -15.27 1.49 -21.20
CA PRO A 243 -16.27 1.99 -20.23
C PRO A 243 -16.82 0.90 -19.31
N GLU A 244 -16.97 -0.35 -19.78
CA GLU A 244 -17.46 -1.46 -18.95
C GLU A 244 -16.44 -1.80 -17.85
N ALA A 245 -15.16 -1.91 -18.19
CA ALA A 245 -14.11 -2.11 -17.18
C ALA A 245 -14.06 -0.93 -16.21
N ALA A 246 -14.18 0.30 -16.68
CA ALA A 246 -14.21 1.49 -15.82
C ALA A 246 -15.39 1.46 -14.83
N LYS A 247 -16.57 1.02 -15.28
CA LYS A 247 -17.74 0.81 -14.42
C LYS A 247 -17.46 -0.23 -13.34
N ASP A 248 -16.86 -1.36 -13.70
CA ASP A 248 -16.52 -2.44 -12.76
C ASP A 248 -15.44 -2.01 -11.77
N VAL A 249 -14.43 -1.24 -12.19
CA VAL A 249 -13.41 -0.65 -11.30
C VAL A 249 -14.06 0.27 -10.27
N LYS A 250 -14.94 1.18 -10.71
CA LYS A 250 -15.68 2.07 -9.80
C LYS A 250 -16.52 1.28 -8.79
N ALA A 251 -17.26 0.27 -9.26
CA ALA A 251 -18.08 -0.58 -8.41
C ALA A 251 -17.25 -1.36 -7.39
N PHE A 252 -16.12 -1.93 -7.80
CA PHE A 252 -15.18 -2.63 -6.92
C PHE A 252 -14.67 -1.74 -5.78
N TYR A 253 -14.17 -0.55 -6.10
CA TYR A 253 -13.63 0.34 -5.07
C TYR A 253 -14.71 0.94 -4.17
N LEU A 254 -15.89 1.25 -4.71
CA LEU A 254 -17.03 1.68 -3.89
C LEU A 254 -17.48 0.57 -2.93
N TRP A 255 -17.55 -0.67 -3.40
CA TRP A 255 -17.82 -1.83 -2.54
C TRP A 255 -16.74 -2.00 -1.47
N GLY A 256 -15.46 -1.85 -1.83
CA GLY A 256 -14.33 -1.94 -0.89
C GLY A 256 -14.41 -0.89 0.22
N MET A 257 -14.69 0.36 -0.15
CA MET A 257 -14.82 1.48 0.81
C MET A 257 -16.07 1.37 1.71
N THR A 258 -17.09 0.60 1.31
CA THR A 258 -18.36 0.44 2.04
C THR A 258 -18.46 -0.94 2.70
N LYS A 259 -18.88 -1.96 1.97
CA LYS A 259 -19.05 -3.33 2.48
C LYS A 259 -17.72 -3.99 2.85
N GLY A 260 -16.63 -3.64 2.14
CA GLY A 260 -15.28 -4.13 2.38
C GLY A 260 -14.55 -3.51 3.59
N LYS A 261 -15.18 -2.53 4.28
CA LYS A 261 -14.60 -1.82 5.43
C LYS A 261 -14.06 -2.74 6.52
N LYS A 262 -14.78 -3.82 6.85
CA LYS A 262 -14.36 -4.80 7.86
C LYS A 262 -12.98 -5.41 7.57
N PHE A 263 -12.66 -5.69 6.30
CA PHE A 263 -11.36 -6.26 5.91
C PHE A 263 -10.22 -5.24 6.07
N ALA A 264 -10.51 -3.94 5.90
CA ALA A 264 -9.53 -2.90 6.16
C ALA A 264 -9.19 -2.83 7.65
N GLU A 265 -10.19 -2.88 8.53
CA GLU A 265 -10.01 -2.87 9.98
C GLU A 265 -9.24 -4.10 10.47
N GLU A 266 -9.56 -5.31 9.94
CA GLU A 266 -8.85 -6.57 10.23
C GLU A 266 -7.35 -6.50 9.87
N LEU A 267 -6.98 -5.76 8.83
CA LEU A 267 -5.63 -5.60 8.35
C LEU A 267 -4.95 -4.31 8.83
N PHE A 268 -5.53 -3.62 9.82
CA PHE A 268 -4.99 -2.39 10.43
C PHE A 268 -4.90 -1.19 9.48
N TYR A 269 -5.70 -1.18 8.41
CA TYR A 269 -5.92 0.02 7.61
C TYR A 269 -6.99 0.90 8.24
N TYR A 270 -7.03 2.15 7.83
CA TYR A 270 -8.04 3.12 8.25
C TYR A 270 -9.03 3.33 7.10
N PRO A 271 -10.26 2.83 7.22
CA PRO A 271 -11.31 3.12 6.25
C PRO A 271 -11.54 4.63 6.13
N LEU A 272 -11.93 5.06 4.94
CA LEU A 272 -12.37 6.44 4.74
C LEU A 272 -13.69 6.67 5.50
N ASP A 273 -13.89 7.90 5.97
CA ASP A 273 -15.16 8.35 6.52
C ASP A 273 -16.21 8.59 5.42
N ALA A 274 -17.45 8.84 5.81
CA ALA A 274 -18.55 9.02 4.89
C ALA A 274 -18.38 10.21 3.93
N ASP A 275 -17.77 11.30 4.41
CA ASP A 275 -17.55 12.50 3.60
C ASP A 275 -16.44 12.25 2.56
N ALA A 276 -15.36 11.58 2.95
CA ALA A 276 -14.28 11.19 2.03
C ALA A 276 -14.78 10.19 0.97
N ILE A 277 -15.62 9.21 1.34
CA ILE A 277 -16.25 8.29 0.39
C ILE A 277 -17.12 9.05 -0.60
N LYS A 278 -17.95 9.99 -0.12
CA LYS A 278 -18.81 10.82 -0.98
C LYS A 278 -17.98 11.70 -1.93
N ALA A 279 -16.87 12.25 -1.46
CA ALA A 279 -15.94 12.99 -2.30
C ALA A 279 -15.32 12.12 -3.39
N SER A 280 -14.90 10.89 -3.06
CA SER A 280 -14.41 9.91 -4.03
C SER A 280 -15.48 9.53 -5.05
N GLN A 281 -16.73 9.30 -4.63
CA GLN A 281 -17.85 9.02 -5.55
C GLN A 281 -18.07 10.16 -6.55
N LYS A 282 -18.02 11.42 -6.10
CA LYS A 282 -18.17 12.58 -7.00
C LYS A 282 -17.09 12.59 -8.09
N ILE A 283 -15.85 12.20 -7.78
CA ILE A 283 -14.79 12.08 -8.78
C ILE A 283 -15.06 10.88 -9.72
N MET A 284 -15.53 9.75 -9.18
CA MET A 284 -15.91 8.57 -9.96
C MET A 284 -17.03 8.88 -10.97
N ASP A 285 -17.93 9.79 -10.65
CA ASP A 285 -19.04 10.19 -11.53
C ASP A 285 -18.56 10.98 -12.77
N GLU A 286 -17.35 11.56 -12.73
CA GLU A 286 -16.71 12.22 -13.88
C GLU A 286 -16.14 11.21 -14.90
N ILE A 287 -16.01 9.92 -14.54
CA ILE A 287 -15.42 8.87 -15.39
C ILE A 287 -16.50 8.28 -16.30
N LYS A 288 -16.28 8.40 -17.60
CA LYS A 288 -17.17 7.92 -18.68
C LYS A 288 -16.56 6.77 -19.44
#